data_9ded14cadb942cf68ff9c3ebf8462f63
#
_entry.id   9ded14cadb942cf68ff9c3ebf8462f63
#
_cell.length_a   1.000
_cell.length_b   1.000
_cell.length_c   1.000
_cell.angle_alpha   90.00
_cell.angle_beta   90.00
_cell.angle_gamma   90.00
#
_symmetry.space_group_name_H-M   'P 1'
#
loop_
_entity.id
_entity.type
_entity.pdbx_description
1 polymer ?
#
loop_
_entity_poly.entity_id
_entity_poly.type
_entity_poly.pdbx_seq_one_letter_code
_entity_poly.pdbx_strand_id
1 'polypeptide(L)'
;SAQTAFYVFNQGNSYYAIVSGDDRMKPILAYSHTGAFVVENIPSNMKALLTAYHDLYMQLDKQQNLPKPLSRSSNSLSKDVQPLLGEINWNQDEPYFNLCPEVNGKRSVSGCVATAMAMVMKYFEYPQKGIGSHSYNTSSGIKCSFDFGATSFDWGNMLPQYVPGKYTDAQGKAVAELMYACGVAVDMEYSPDGSGAYSGIVADALIQYFGYNKNMGYVSRNYFNTQEWMDMVKKELNEKRPILYNGASKEVGHEFVLDGYDKNNLVHVNWGWGGMNNGYFEIASLEPTSPGIGGGSSMGGGYIFDQGMIIGMQPESESTSYTSYFSLSELKASKSSFNQNESFDLT
;
A
#
# COMPACT_ATOMS: atom_id res chain seq x y z
N SER A 1 -26.92 18.90 16.49
CA SER A 1 -25.47 19.21 16.38
C SER A 1 -24.88 18.28 15.35
N ALA A 2 -24.08 18.83 14.40
CA ALA A 2 -23.36 17.97 13.48
C ALA A 2 -22.40 17.10 14.29
N GLN A 3 -22.56 15.79 14.20
CA GLN A 3 -21.68 14.85 14.85
C GLN A 3 -20.39 14.77 14.03
N THR A 4 -19.24 14.76 14.70
CA THR A 4 -17.92 14.80 14.07
C THR A 4 -17.28 13.40 14.17
N ALA A 5 -16.92 12.81 13.03
CA ALA A 5 -16.35 11.46 12.98
C ALA A 5 -15.00 11.37 13.70
N PHE A 6 -14.18 12.40 13.60
CA PHE A 6 -12.89 12.49 14.27
C PHE A 6 -12.41 13.94 14.41
N TYR A 7 -11.47 14.15 15.31
CA TYR A 7 -10.82 15.45 15.57
C TYR A 7 -9.34 15.34 15.25
N VAL A 8 -8.76 16.41 14.72
CA VAL A 8 -7.32 16.51 14.45
C VAL A 8 -6.70 17.52 15.40
N PHE A 9 -5.66 17.14 16.09
CA PHE A 9 -4.88 17.96 17.01
C PHE A 9 -3.45 18.08 16.51
N ASN A 10 -2.94 19.30 16.36
CA ASN A 10 -1.55 19.58 16.05
C ASN A 10 -0.84 20.15 17.28
N GLN A 11 0.41 19.72 17.51
CA GLN A 11 1.31 20.35 18.48
C GLN A 11 2.44 21.04 17.71
N GLY A 12 2.25 22.32 17.44
CA GLY A 12 3.16 23.09 16.57
C GLY A 12 3.28 22.44 15.20
N ASN A 13 4.51 22.35 14.69
CA ASN A 13 4.82 21.72 13.40
C ASN A 13 5.45 20.34 13.53
N SER A 14 5.45 19.75 14.74
CA SER A 14 6.24 18.54 15.03
C SER A 14 5.41 17.28 15.24
N TYR A 15 4.16 17.42 15.67
CA TYR A 15 3.31 16.29 16.03
C TYR A 15 1.87 16.51 15.61
N TYR A 16 1.16 15.42 15.29
CA TYR A 16 -0.30 15.44 15.23
C TYR A 16 -0.91 14.18 15.85
N ALA A 17 -2.19 14.26 16.19
CA ALA A 17 -3.03 13.13 16.54
C ALA A 17 -4.41 13.25 15.90
N ILE A 18 -4.96 12.14 15.44
CA ILE A 18 -6.35 12.02 14.99
C ILE A 18 -7.07 11.15 16.01
N VAL A 19 -8.10 11.74 16.63
CA VAL A 19 -8.87 11.11 17.71
C VAL A 19 -10.29 10.88 17.21
N SER A 20 -10.86 9.71 17.48
CA SER A 20 -12.22 9.39 17.06
C SER A 20 -13.25 10.27 17.78
N GLY A 21 -14.36 10.56 17.09
CA GLY A 21 -15.51 11.26 17.65
C GLY A 21 -16.55 10.33 18.29
N ASP A 22 -16.30 9.01 18.33
CA ASP A 22 -17.21 7.99 18.82
C ASP A 22 -16.50 6.93 19.67
N ASP A 23 -17.02 6.67 20.88
CA ASP A 23 -16.45 5.71 21.84
C ASP A 23 -16.49 4.24 21.35
N ARG A 24 -17.20 3.95 20.28
CA ARG A 24 -17.27 2.63 19.65
C ARG A 24 -16.10 2.38 18.69
N MET A 25 -15.40 3.43 18.29
CA MET A 25 -14.16 3.37 17.52
C MET A 25 -12.94 3.33 18.44
N LYS A 26 -11.76 2.97 17.92
CA LYS A 26 -10.52 3.15 18.67
C LYS A 26 -10.32 4.64 18.99
N PRO A 27 -9.92 5.00 20.22
CA PRO A 27 -9.76 6.41 20.61
C PRO A 27 -8.75 7.16 19.75
N ILE A 28 -7.61 6.55 19.44
CA ILE A 28 -6.57 7.11 18.57
C ILE A 28 -6.64 6.40 17.22
N LEU A 29 -6.97 7.16 16.18
CA LEU A 29 -7.03 6.68 14.79
C LEU A 29 -5.71 6.86 14.06
N ALA A 30 -4.97 7.92 14.38
CA ALA A 30 -3.63 8.16 13.86
C ALA A 30 -2.82 9.12 14.72
N TYR A 31 -1.50 9.07 14.59
CA TYR A 31 -0.59 10.10 15.11
C TYR A 31 0.74 10.12 14.33
N SER A 32 1.47 11.23 14.44
CA SER A 32 2.83 11.37 13.92
C SER A 32 3.73 12.06 14.93
N HIS A 33 5.02 11.70 14.89
CA HIS A 33 6.09 12.35 15.65
C HIS A 33 6.99 13.23 14.77
N THR A 34 6.74 13.29 13.49
CA THR A 34 7.66 13.88 12.50
C THR A 34 7.09 15.04 11.71
N GLY A 35 5.89 15.52 12.06
CA GLY A 35 5.27 16.65 11.38
C GLY A 35 3.87 16.96 11.87
N ALA A 36 3.36 18.13 11.55
CA ALA A 36 1.96 18.49 11.78
C ALA A 36 1.08 17.87 10.68
N PHE A 37 -0.19 17.68 10.99
CA PHE A 37 -1.20 17.36 10.00
C PHE A 37 -1.48 18.60 9.14
N VAL A 38 -1.21 18.48 7.85
CA VAL A 38 -1.43 19.55 6.87
C VAL A 38 -2.73 19.28 6.14
N VAL A 39 -3.70 20.18 6.28
CA VAL A 39 -5.03 20.06 5.65
C VAL A 39 -4.96 20.37 4.15
N GLU A 40 -4.12 21.34 3.80
CA GLU A 40 -3.86 21.72 2.42
C GLU A 40 -3.07 20.59 1.73
N ASN A 41 -3.59 20.11 0.61
CA ASN A 41 -2.95 19.07 -0.20
C ASN A 41 -2.76 17.73 0.53
N ILE A 42 -3.76 17.29 1.32
CA ILE A 42 -3.76 15.93 1.90
C ILE A 42 -3.51 14.90 0.78
N PRO A 43 -2.52 13.99 0.94
CA PRO A 43 -2.30 12.89 0.01
C PRO A 43 -3.59 12.15 -0.33
N SER A 44 -3.82 11.87 -1.61
CA SER A 44 -5.08 11.26 -2.06
C SER A 44 -5.35 9.89 -1.42
N ASN A 45 -4.29 9.11 -1.21
CA ASN A 45 -4.32 7.83 -0.49
C ASN A 45 -4.69 8.01 1.00
N MET A 46 -4.11 9.02 1.68
CA MET A 46 -4.49 9.36 3.05
C MET A 46 -5.94 9.87 3.12
N LYS A 47 -6.36 10.68 2.15
CA LYS A 47 -7.76 11.15 2.07
C LYS A 47 -8.74 9.98 1.97
N ALA A 48 -8.40 8.94 1.20
CA ALA A 48 -9.20 7.71 1.12
C ALA A 48 -9.32 7.01 2.48
N LEU A 49 -8.22 6.90 3.24
CA LEU A 49 -8.24 6.32 4.60
C LEU A 49 -9.10 7.16 5.57
N LEU A 50 -8.98 8.49 5.55
CA LEU A 50 -9.80 9.37 6.38
C LEU A 50 -11.30 9.27 6.02
N THR A 51 -11.61 9.11 4.73
CA THR A 51 -12.97 8.83 4.28
C THR A 51 -13.49 7.51 4.82
N ALA A 52 -12.65 6.46 4.84
CA ALA A 52 -13.03 5.18 5.42
C ALA A 52 -13.32 5.27 6.94
N TYR A 53 -12.58 6.07 7.69
CA TYR A 53 -12.92 6.36 9.10
C TYR A 53 -14.26 7.08 9.25
N HIS A 54 -14.54 8.06 8.38
CA HIS A 54 -15.82 8.75 8.36
C HIS A 54 -16.98 7.78 8.05
N ASP A 55 -16.80 6.91 7.07
CA ASP A 55 -17.82 5.94 6.67
C ASP A 55 -18.09 4.90 7.76
N LEU A 56 -17.03 4.43 8.43
CA LEU A 56 -17.17 3.58 9.61
C LEU A 56 -18.01 4.26 10.70
N TYR A 57 -17.71 5.53 11.00
CA TYR A 57 -18.48 6.33 11.93
C TYR A 57 -19.96 6.42 11.52
N MET A 58 -20.24 6.73 10.24
CA MET A 58 -21.62 6.82 9.73
C MET A 58 -22.36 5.49 9.80
N GLN A 59 -21.68 4.36 9.66
CA GLN A 59 -22.27 3.02 9.85
C GLN A 59 -22.63 2.78 11.32
N LEU A 60 -21.75 3.13 12.24
CA LEU A 60 -21.98 3.00 13.68
C LEU A 60 -23.12 3.90 14.15
N ASP A 61 -23.28 5.08 13.57
CA ASP A 61 -24.37 6.00 13.90
C ASP A 61 -25.74 5.47 13.47
N LYS A 62 -25.80 4.77 12.33
CA LYS A 62 -27.03 4.09 11.87
C LYS A 62 -27.39 2.86 12.71
N GLN A 63 -26.43 2.23 13.37
CA GLN A 63 -26.59 1.00 14.15
C GLN A 63 -26.54 1.31 15.66
N GLN A 64 -27.59 1.93 16.19
CA GLN A 64 -27.65 2.44 17.57
C GLN A 64 -27.43 1.39 18.70
N ASN A 65 -27.41 0.10 18.41
CA ASN A 65 -27.38 -0.99 19.41
C ASN A 65 -26.11 -1.87 19.36
N LEU A 66 -25.01 -1.44 18.73
CA LEU A 66 -23.77 -2.21 18.80
C LEU A 66 -23.11 -2.06 20.17
N PRO A 67 -22.67 -3.18 20.79
CA PRO A 67 -21.92 -3.12 22.04
C PRO A 67 -20.64 -2.32 21.84
N LYS A 68 -20.27 -1.53 22.86
CA LYS A 68 -18.96 -0.88 22.90
C LYS A 68 -17.86 -1.91 22.64
N PRO A 69 -16.85 -1.61 21.80
CA PRO A 69 -15.70 -2.48 21.68
C PRO A 69 -15.13 -2.73 23.07
N LEU A 70 -15.05 -3.98 23.47
CA LEU A 70 -14.35 -4.33 24.70
C LEU A 70 -12.92 -3.80 24.53
N SER A 71 -12.50 -2.90 25.44
CA SER A 71 -11.11 -2.51 25.54
C SER A 71 -10.31 -3.78 25.83
N ARG A 72 -9.80 -4.42 24.80
CA ARG A 72 -8.81 -5.49 24.97
C ARG A 72 -7.52 -4.83 25.43
N SER A 73 -7.35 -4.79 26.74
CA SER A 73 -6.03 -4.70 27.33
C SER A 73 -5.25 -5.93 26.87
N SER A 74 -4.61 -5.85 25.71
CA SER A 74 -3.64 -6.84 25.31
C SER A 74 -2.36 -6.56 26.10
N ASN A 75 -2.19 -7.24 27.20
CA ASN A 75 -0.90 -7.42 27.87
C ASN A 75 0.04 -8.31 27.03
N SER A 76 0.00 -8.24 25.70
CA SER A 76 1.05 -8.81 24.89
C SER A 76 2.19 -7.78 24.85
N LEU A 77 3.37 -8.20 25.24
CA LEU A 77 4.64 -7.51 24.99
C LEU A 77 4.86 -7.48 23.45
N SER A 78 4.02 -6.75 22.73
CA SER A 78 4.23 -6.55 21.31
C SER A 78 5.46 -5.68 21.15
N LYS A 79 6.51 -6.24 20.54
CA LYS A 79 7.65 -5.44 20.09
C LYS A 79 7.12 -4.47 19.06
N ASP A 80 7.47 -3.20 19.18
CA ASP A 80 7.31 -2.22 18.13
C ASP A 80 8.36 -2.44 17.04
N VAL A 81 8.04 -2.07 15.81
CA VAL A 81 9.00 -2.00 14.72
C VAL A 81 9.02 -0.55 14.24
N GLN A 82 10.20 0.07 14.41
CA GLN A 82 10.41 1.43 13.92
C GLN A 82 10.34 1.48 12.38
N PRO A 83 9.98 2.63 11.77
CA PRO A 83 9.86 2.76 10.33
C PRO A 83 11.11 2.26 9.59
N LEU A 84 10.96 1.20 8.79
CA LEU A 84 12.06 0.54 8.09
C LEU A 84 12.65 1.43 6.99
N LEU A 85 11.81 2.21 6.29
CA LEU A 85 12.25 3.13 5.24
C LEU A 85 13.10 4.29 5.78
N GLY A 86 13.04 4.57 7.09
CA GLY A 86 13.83 5.62 7.71
C GLY A 86 13.58 6.98 7.07
N GLU A 87 14.61 7.55 6.42
CA GLU A 87 14.55 8.86 5.78
C GLU A 87 14.09 8.83 4.31
N ILE A 88 13.76 7.66 3.75
CA ILE A 88 13.27 7.54 2.38
C ILE A 88 11.86 8.13 2.29
N ASN A 89 11.78 9.38 1.85
CA ASN A 89 10.55 10.15 1.72
C ASN A 89 10.41 10.66 0.28
N TRP A 90 10.05 9.77 -0.62
CA TRP A 90 9.93 10.07 -2.03
C TRP A 90 8.54 10.61 -2.40
N ASN A 91 8.46 11.27 -3.57
CA ASN A 91 7.28 11.93 -4.10
C ASN A 91 7.03 11.52 -5.56
N GLN A 92 6.04 12.10 -6.21
CA GLN A 92 5.61 11.76 -7.57
C GLN A 92 5.91 12.84 -8.61
N ASP A 93 6.43 13.99 -8.18
CA ASP A 93 6.78 15.15 -9.01
C ASP A 93 8.29 15.21 -9.34
N GLU A 94 8.86 16.39 -9.58
CA GLU A 94 10.28 16.55 -9.86
C GLU A 94 11.16 16.22 -8.64
N PRO A 95 12.26 15.44 -8.80
CA PRO A 95 12.82 14.88 -10.04
C PRO A 95 12.25 13.50 -10.43
N TYR A 96 11.39 12.91 -9.64
CA TYR A 96 10.92 11.53 -9.76
C TYR A 96 10.23 11.25 -11.10
N PHE A 97 9.48 12.20 -11.62
CA PHE A 97 8.76 12.06 -12.88
C PHE A 97 9.57 12.42 -14.15
N ASN A 98 10.85 12.83 -14.04
CA ASN A 98 11.57 13.45 -15.15
C ASN A 98 11.70 12.58 -16.42
N LEU A 99 11.59 11.26 -16.29
CA LEU A 99 11.54 10.33 -17.41
C LEU A 99 10.13 9.84 -17.78
N CYS A 100 9.11 10.24 -17.03
CA CYS A 100 7.72 9.90 -17.38
C CYS A 100 7.31 10.62 -18.67
N PRO A 101 6.39 10.03 -19.46
CA PRO A 101 5.96 10.64 -20.73
C PRO A 101 5.18 11.95 -20.52
N GLU A 102 5.18 12.77 -21.54
CA GLU A 102 4.33 13.96 -21.61
C GLU A 102 2.99 13.66 -22.26
N VAL A 103 1.93 14.18 -21.67
CA VAL A 103 0.56 14.13 -22.18
C VAL A 103 0.09 15.57 -22.40
N ASN A 104 -0.29 15.92 -23.60
CA ASN A 104 -0.73 17.28 -23.97
C ASN A 104 0.27 18.38 -23.54
N GLY A 105 1.58 18.12 -23.69
CA GLY A 105 2.65 19.06 -23.37
C GLY A 105 2.91 19.25 -21.86
N LYS A 106 2.36 18.39 -21.00
CA LYS A 106 2.63 18.35 -19.56
C LYS A 106 3.24 17.02 -19.17
N ARG A 107 4.25 17.05 -18.29
CA ARG A 107 4.87 15.85 -17.72
C ARG A 107 3.88 15.09 -16.86
N SER A 108 3.74 13.78 -17.07
CA SER A 108 2.95 12.91 -16.21
C SER A 108 3.62 12.67 -14.88
N VAL A 109 2.85 12.59 -13.80
CA VAL A 109 3.38 12.18 -12.49
C VAL A 109 3.80 10.71 -12.51
N SER A 110 4.73 10.30 -11.63
CA SER A 110 5.24 8.92 -11.61
C SER A 110 4.18 7.87 -11.22
N GLY A 111 3.17 8.28 -10.45
CA GLY A 111 2.11 7.41 -9.94
C GLY A 111 2.44 6.75 -8.60
N CYS A 112 1.42 6.53 -7.77
CA CYS A 112 1.59 6.02 -6.41
C CYS A 112 2.17 4.59 -6.39
N VAL A 113 1.78 3.73 -7.34
CA VAL A 113 2.28 2.35 -7.44
C VAL A 113 3.79 2.34 -7.71
N ALA A 114 4.25 3.07 -8.73
CA ALA A 114 5.68 3.17 -9.05
C ALA A 114 6.47 3.78 -7.88
N THR A 115 5.92 4.80 -7.21
CA THR A 115 6.57 5.44 -6.07
C THR A 115 6.72 4.50 -4.87
N ALA A 116 5.67 3.76 -4.53
CA ALA A 116 5.72 2.77 -3.46
C ALA A 116 6.71 1.64 -3.77
N MET A 117 6.67 1.08 -4.98
CA MET A 117 7.65 0.09 -5.45
C MET A 117 9.07 0.61 -5.31
N ALA A 118 9.36 1.78 -5.87
CA ALA A 118 10.69 2.38 -5.90
C ALA A 118 11.24 2.66 -4.49
N MET A 119 10.39 3.12 -3.53
CA MET A 119 10.81 3.32 -2.14
C MET A 119 11.26 2.02 -1.47
N VAL A 120 10.50 0.92 -1.66
CA VAL A 120 10.88 -0.37 -1.08
C VAL A 120 12.10 -0.96 -1.80
N MET A 121 12.23 -0.76 -3.11
CA MET A 121 13.43 -1.15 -3.86
C MET A 121 14.66 -0.37 -3.39
N LYS A 122 14.53 0.92 -3.08
CA LYS A 122 15.61 1.73 -2.49
C LYS A 122 15.98 1.25 -1.09
N TYR A 123 15.04 0.81 -0.28
CA TYR A 123 15.33 0.22 1.03
C TYR A 123 16.24 -1.01 0.93
N PHE A 124 16.02 -1.86 -0.08
CA PHE A 124 16.86 -3.04 -0.32
C PHE A 124 18.09 -2.75 -1.18
N GLU A 125 18.17 -1.60 -1.87
CA GLU A 125 19.16 -1.27 -2.90
C GLU A 125 19.34 -2.41 -3.92
N TYR A 126 18.21 -2.97 -4.36
CA TYR A 126 18.13 -4.16 -5.22
C TYR A 126 17.07 -3.98 -6.32
N PRO A 127 17.33 -4.53 -7.54
CA PRO A 127 18.54 -5.22 -7.99
C PRO A 127 19.64 -4.24 -8.45
N GLN A 128 20.87 -4.72 -8.61
CA GLN A 128 21.89 -3.93 -9.29
C GLN A 128 21.58 -3.75 -10.77
N LYS A 129 20.97 -4.74 -11.40
CA LYS A 129 20.56 -4.77 -12.80
C LYS A 129 19.28 -5.56 -12.94
N GLY A 130 18.34 -5.07 -13.76
CA GLY A 130 17.08 -5.78 -14.02
C GLY A 130 17.21 -6.90 -15.05
N ILE A 131 16.07 -7.45 -15.48
CA ILE A 131 15.95 -8.64 -16.34
C ILE A 131 15.04 -8.33 -17.52
N GLY A 132 15.51 -8.59 -18.75
CA GLY A 132 14.71 -8.46 -19.98
C GLY A 132 14.28 -7.04 -20.29
N SER A 133 13.23 -6.91 -21.07
CA SER A 133 12.64 -5.63 -21.46
C SER A 133 11.13 -5.71 -21.52
N HIS A 134 10.45 -4.58 -21.44
CA HIS A 134 9.01 -4.49 -21.59
C HIS A 134 8.59 -3.26 -22.39
N SER A 135 7.48 -3.38 -23.12
CA SER A 135 6.86 -2.25 -23.80
C SER A 135 5.37 -2.44 -23.93
N TYR A 136 4.63 -1.36 -23.78
CA TYR A 136 3.18 -1.32 -23.92
C TYR A 136 2.74 0.05 -24.48
N ASN A 137 1.47 0.18 -24.79
CA ASN A 137 0.85 1.46 -25.10
C ASN A 137 -0.20 1.78 -24.02
N THR A 138 -0.18 3.00 -23.50
CA THR A 138 -1.23 3.50 -22.62
C THR A 138 -2.57 3.55 -23.34
N SER A 139 -3.67 3.66 -22.63
CA SER A 139 -5.01 3.86 -23.21
C SER A 139 -5.09 5.12 -24.07
N SER A 140 -4.26 6.13 -23.80
CA SER A 140 -4.11 7.34 -24.61
C SER A 140 -3.18 7.17 -25.82
N GLY A 141 -2.65 5.96 -26.07
CA GLY A 141 -1.81 5.63 -27.24
C GLY A 141 -0.35 6.02 -27.10
N ILE A 142 0.13 6.34 -25.90
CA ILE A 142 1.54 6.64 -25.67
C ILE A 142 2.32 5.33 -25.53
N LYS A 143 3.35 5.15 -26.37
CA LYS A 143 4.25 4.01 -26.24
C LYS A 143 5.23 4.22 -25.10
N CYS A 144 5.22 3.32 -24.11
CA CYS A 144 6.17 3.24 -23.02
C CYS A 144 7.04 1.99 -23.18
N SER A 145 8.32 2.09 -22.86
CA SER A 145 9.25 0.96 -22.94
C SER A 145 10.44 1.14 -22.03
N PHE A 146 10.96 0.02 -21.51
CA PHE A 146 12.16 0.02 -20.68
C PHE A 146 12.96 -1.28 -20.90
N ASP A 147 14.28 -1.17 -21.01
CA ASP A 147 15.18 -2.31 -21.09
C ASP A 147 15.85 -2.52 -19.72
N PHE A 148 15.20 -3.36 -18.90
CA PHE A 148 15.67 -3.68 -17.55
C PHE A 148 17.02 -4.40 -17.60
N GLY A 149 17.20 -5.30 -18.59
CA GLY A 149 18.41 -6.08 -18.76
C GLY A 149 19.62 -5.27 -19.21
N ALA A 150 19.44 -4.09 -19.81
CA ALA A 150 20.51 -3.17 -20.16
C ALA A 150 20.82 -2.14 -19.08
N THR A 151 19.91 -1.94 -18.11
CA THR A 151 19.98 -0.87 -17.11
C THR A 151 20.60 -1.35 -15.80
N SER A 152 21.58 -0.63 -15.29
CA SER A 152 22.12 -0.79 -13.94
C SER A 152 21.64 0.36 -13.07
N PHE A 153 20.96 0.06 -11.98
CA PHE A 153 20.41 1.07 -11.06
C PHE A 153 21.51 1.65 -10.17
N ASP A 154 21.66 2.97 -10.21
CA ASP A 154 22.71 3.70 -9.47
C ASP A 154 22.22 4.07 -8.06
N TRP A 155 22.15 3.06 -7.18
CA TRP A 155 21.67 3.21 -5.80
C TRP A 155 22.44 4.26 -4.99
N GLY A 156 23.76 4.40 -5.26
CA GLY A 156 24.62 5.37 -4.57
C GLY A 156 24.26 6.83 -4.87
N ASN A 157 23.67 7.11 -6.04
CA ASN A 157 23.19 8.43 -6.40
C ASN A 157 21.70 8.67 -6.07
N MET A 158 20.97 7.67 -5.55
CA MET A 158 19.59 7.86 -5.11
C MET A 158 19.56 8.38 -3.69
N LEU A 159 19.20 9.65 -3.51
CA LEU A 159 19.07 10.28 -2.20
C LEU A 159 17.81 9.78 -1.47
N PRO A 160 17.81 9.75 -0.13
CA PRO A 160 16.62 9.41 0.65
C PRO A 160 15.50 10.45 0.51
N GLN A 161 15.84 11.70 0.19
CA GLN A 161 14.91 12.79 -0.03
C GLN A 161 15.47 13.80 -1.03
N TYR A 162 14.61 14.40 -1.84
CA TYR A 162 14.99 15.40 -2.83
C TYR A 162 14.40 16.77 -2.49
N VAL A 163 15.28 17.73 -2.22
CA VAL A 163 14.91 19.11 -1.98
C VAL A 163 15.33 19.94 -3.21
N PRO A 164 14.45 20.74 -3.82
CA PRO A 164 14.79 21.54 -4.99
C PRO A 164 16.10 22.35 -4.79
N GLY A 165 17.01 22.26 -5.75
CA GLY A 165 18.32 22.92 -5.71
C GLY A 165 19.36 22.27 -4.79
N LYS A 166 19.08 21.14 -4.16
CA LYS A 166 20.03 20.42 -3.28
C LYS A 166 20.42 19.02 -3.78
N TYR A 167 20.23 18.73 -5.04
CA TYR A 167 20.66 17.48 -5.68
C TYR A 167 21.27 17.79 -7.05
N THR A 168 22.14 16.89 -7.51
CA THR A 168 22.78 16.99 -8.83
C THR A 168 21.90 16.36 -9.91
N ASP A 169 22.19 16.68 -11.18
CA ASP A 169 21.49 16.05 -12.33
C ASP A 169 21.63 14.52 -12.32
N ALA A 170 22.81 14.01 -11.92
CA ALA A 170 23.03 12.56 -11.80
C ALA A 170 22.11 11.92 -10.74
N GLN A 171 21.95 12.57 -9.60
CA GLN A 171 21.05 12.11 -8.53
C GLN A 171 19.59 12.16 -8.95
N GLY A 172 19.17 13.25 -9.59
CA GLY A 172 17.81 13.37 -10.13
C GLY A 172 17.52 12.34 -11.23
N LYS A 173 18.49 12.08 -12.12
CA LYS A 173 18.38 11.05 -13.17
C LYS A 173 18.27 9.66 -12.58
N ALA A 174 19.07 9.32 -11.57
CA ALA A 174 19.08 7.98 -10.96
C ALA A 174 17.71 7.61 -10.40
N VAL A 175 17.07 8.51 -9.64
CA VAL A 175 15.73 8.24 -9.08
C VAL A 175 14.65 8.24 -10.16
N ALA A 176 14.70 9.13 -11.14
CA ALA A 176 13.75 9.16 -12.25
C ALA A 176 13.81 7.87 -13.10
N GLU A 177 15.00 7.30 -13.31
CA GLU A 177 15.19 6.05 -14.04
C GLU A 177 14.53 4.88 -13.32
N LEU A 178 14.69 4.77 -12.01
CA LEU A 178 14.00 3.75 -11.20
C LEU A 178 12.49 3.94 -11.22
N MET A 179 12.01 5.18 -11.04
CA MET A 179 10.57 5.50 -11.07
C MET A 179 9.92 5.10 -12.39
N TYR A 180 10.57 5.46 -13.51
CA TYR A 180 10.06 5.12 -14.82
C TYR A 180 10.11 3.61 -15.09
N ALA A 181 11.20 2.93 -14.66
CA ALA A 181 11.30 1.48 -14.72
C ALA A 181 10.15 0.79 -13.97
N CYS A 182 9.87 1.21 -12.73
CA CYS A 182 8.74 0.71 -11.94
C CYS A 182 7.39 0.92 -12.67
N GLY A 183 7.17 2.12 -13.22
CA GLY A 183 5.95 2.43 -13.95
C GLY A 183 5.78 1.58 -15.22
N VAL A 184 6.86 1.39 -15.99
CA VAL A 184 6.81 0.52 -17.19
C VAL A 184 6.55 -0.92 -16.79
N ALA A 185 7.13 -1.41 -15.71
CA ALA A 185 6.96 -2.79 -15.25
C ALA A 185 5.50 -3.15 -14.90
N VAL A 186 4.66 -2.16 -14.59
CA VAL A 186 3.27 -2.34 -14.17
C VAL A 186 2.25 -1.72 -15.14
N ASP A 187 2.64 -1.50 -16.40
CA ASP A 187 1.77 -0.92 -17.44
C ASP A 187 1.07 0.38 -16.99
N MET A 188 1.85 1.31 -16.41
CA MET A 188 1.33 2.56 -15.83
C MET A 188 0.52 3.36 -16.86
N GLU A 189 -0.71 3.68 -16.54
CA GLU A 189 -1.54 4.66 -17.25
C GLU A 189 -1.10 6.08 -16.84
N TYR A 190 -0.21 6.66 -17.64
CA TYR A 190 0.41 7.94 -17.35
C TYR A 190 -0.50 9.13 -17.63
N SER A 191 -0.60 10.05 -16.66
CA SER A 191 -1.33 11.31 -16.76
C SER A 191 -0.71 12.41 -15.89
N PRO A 192 -0.74 13.68 -16.31
CA PRO A 192 -0.31 14.80 -15.48
C PRO A 192 -1.16 15.00 -14.21
N ASP A 193 -2.43 14.61 -14.26
CA ASP A 193 -3.39 14.79 -13.16
C ASP A 193 -3.41 13.60 -12.18
N GLY A 194 -2.76 12.49 -12.55
CA GLY A 194 -2.64 11.28 -11.73
C GLY A 194 -2.40 10.04 -12.59
N SER A 195 -1.25 9.38 -12.39
CA SER A 195 -0.90 8.13 -13.06
C SER A 195 -1.29 6.95 -12.19
N GLY A 196 -1.82 5.87 -12.77
CA GLY A 196 -2.30 4.71 -12.06
C GLY A 196 -1.93 3.39 -12.71
N ALA A 197 -1.80 2.34 -11.89
CA ALA A 197 -1.60 0.96 -12.34
C ALA A 197 -2.37 -0.01 -11.43
N TYR A 198 -2.55 -1.23 -11.89
CA TYR A 198 -3.23 -2.25 -11.10
C TYR A 198 -2.27 -2.92 -10.09
N SER A 199 -2.55 -2.78 -8.80
CA SER A 199 -1.69 -3.31 -7.72
C SER A 199 -1.49 -4.83 -7.78
N GLY A 200 -2.44 -5.57 -8.32
CA GLY A 200 -2.38 -7.04 -8.39
C GLY A 200 -1.24 -7.59 -9.25
N ILE A 201 -0.69 -6.81 -10.19
CA ILE A 201 0.43 -7.27 -11.06
C ILE A 201 1.80 -6.90 -10.51
N VAL A 202 1.87 -6.12 -9.42
CA VAL A 202 3.15 -5.59 -8.90
C VAL A 202 4.09 -6.70 -8.45
N ALA A 203 3.57 -7.74 -7.78
CA ALA A 203 4.40 -8.87 -7.36
C ALA A 203 5.03 -9.59 -8.56
N ASP A 204 4.24 -9.87 -9.61
CA ASP A 204 4.73 -10.50 -10.83
C ASP A 204 5.76 -9.63 -11.56
N ALA A 205 5.53 -8.32 -11.61
CA ALA A 205 6.45 -7.35 -12.20
C ALA A 205 7.82 -7.32 -11.46
N LEU A 206 7.79 -7.31 -10.12
CA LEU A 206 9.00 -7.34 -9.30
C LEU A 206 9.78 -8.66 -9.48
N ILE A 207 9.09 -9.78 -9.57
CA ILE A 207 9.72 -11.08 -9.85
C ILE A 207 10.32 -11.10 -11.27
N GLN A 208 9.54 -10.71 -12.26
CA GLN A 208 9.88 -10.87 -13.66
C GLN A 208 11.00 -9.92 -14.11
N TYR A 209 10.92 -8.64 -13.75
CA TYR A 209 11.82 -7.61 -14.26
C TYR A 209 12.92 -7.22 -13.28
N PHE A 210 12.74 -7.44 -11.99
CA PHE A 210 13.68 -7.04 -10.96
C PHE A 210 14.27 -8.20 -10.16
N GLY A 211 13.87 -9.44 -10.45
CA GLY A 211 14.45 -10.64 -9.83
C GLY A 211 14.21 -10.75 -8.33
N TYR A 212 13.09 -10.24 -7.85
CA TYR A 212 12.68 -10.41 -6.46
C TYR A 212 12.23 -11.86 -6.18
N ASN A 213 12.07 -12.18 -4.90
CA ASN A 213 11.75 -13.51 -4.44
C ASN A 213 10.42 -14.03 -5.01
N LYS A 214 10.42 -15.25 -5.55
CA LYS A 214 9.26 -15.87 -6.20
C LYS A 214 8.14 -16.27 -5.24
N ASN A 215 8.38 -16.20 -3.92
CA ASN A 215 7.35 -16.41 -2.90
C ASN A 215 6.54 -15.15 -2.59
N MET A 216 6.83 -14.04 -3.26
CA MET A 216 5.99 -12.85 -3.17
C MET A 216 4.59 -13.11 -3.71
N GLY A 217 3.61 -12.46 -3.12
CA GLY A 217 2.24 -12.56 -3.61
C GLY A 217 1.37 -11.43 -3.12
N TYR A 218 0.33 -11.13 -3.92
CA TYR A 218 -0.73 -10.22 -3.54
C TYR A 218 -1.78 -10.96 -2.71
N VAL A 219 -2.17 -10.39 -1.58
CA VAL A 219 -3.25 -10.88 -0.72
C VAL A 219 -4.32 -9.82 -0.53
N SER A 220 -5.59 -10.21 -0.67
CA SER A 220 -6.74 -9.34 -0.47
C SER A 220 -7.26 -9.46 0.97
N ARG A 221 -7.58 -8.34 1.57
CA ARG A 221 -8.16 -8.21 2.91
C ARG A 221 -9.46 -9.01 3.08
N ASN A 222 -10.19 -9.21 1.99
CA ASN A 222 -11.51 -9.84 1.99
C ASN A 222 -11.52 -11.29 2.49
N TYR A 223 -10.36 -11.96 2.53
CA TYR A 223 -10.23 -13.36 2.92
C TYR A 223 -9.75 -13.57 4.37
N PHE A 224 -9.50 -12.49 5.11
CA PHE A 224 -8.87 -12.56 6.43
C PHE A 224 -9.66 -11.75 7.47
N ASN A 225 -9.71 -12.25 8.69
CA ASN A 225 -10.20 -11.45 9.82
C ASN A 225 -9.13 -10.43 10.25
N THR A 226 -9.52 -9.50 11.12
CA THR A 226 -8.63 -8.41 11.59
C THR A 226 -7.35 -8.94 12.26
N GLN A 227 -7.45 -9.99 13.04
CA GLN A 227 -6.28 -10.54 13.75
C GLN A 227 -5.31 -11.20 12.76
N GLU A 228 -5.81 -12.04 11.87
CA GLU A 228 -5.00 -12.68 10.82
C GLU A 228 -4.30 -11.66 9.93
N TRP A 229 -5.01 -10.60 9.54
CA TRP A 229 -4.45 -9.52 8.73
C TRP A 229 -3.31 -8.80 9.44
N MET A 230 -3.53 -8.41 10.70
CA MET A 230 -2.50 -7.75 11.50
C MET A 230 -1.33 -8.67 11.83
N ASP A 231 -1.55 -9.97 11.99
CA ASP A 231 -0.48 -10.94 12.20
C ASP A 231 0.41 -11.08 10.94
N MET A 232 -0.18 -11.05 9.74
CA MET A 232 0.59 -10.99 8.50
C MET A 232 1.39 -9.70 8.37
N VAL A 233 0.77 -8.53 8.61
CA VAL A 233 1.47 -7.24 8.60
C VAL A 233 2.67 -7.25 9.57
N LYS A 234 2.46 -7.71 10.80
CA LYS A 234 3.52 -7.80 11.81
C LYS A 234 4.61 -8.79 11.43
N LYS A 235 4.25 -9.93 10.85
CA LYS A 235 5.21 -10.92 10.38
C LYS A 235 6.16 -10.30 9.36
N GLU A 236 5.63 -9.65 8.32
CA GLU A 236 6.44 -9.00 7.29
C GLU A 236 7.38 -7.94 7.89
N LEU A 237 6.85 -7.05 8.72
CA LEU A 237 7.64 -5.98 9.33
C LEU A 237 8.69 -6.48 10.33
N ASN A 238 8.40 -7.53 11.09
CA ASN A 238 9.38 -8.19 11.96
C ASN A 238 10.52 -8.83 11.17
N GLU A 239 10.22 -9.37 9.99
CA GLU A 239 11.20 -9.95 9.07
C GLU A 239 11.88 -8.88 8.18
N LYS A 240 11.71 -7.59 8.53
CA LYS A 240 12.32 -6.45 7.82
C LYS A 240 11.89 -6.32 6.36
N ARG A 241 10.66 -6.67 6.06
CA ARG A 241 10.05 -6.50 4.75
C ARG A 241 8.99 -5.40 4.80
N PRO A 242 9.27 -4.20 4.28
CA PRO A 242 8.25 -3.18 4.06
C PRO A 242 7.18 -3.71 3.12
N ILE A 243 5.93 -3.31 3.34
CA ILE A 243 4.76 -3.85 2.65
C ILE A 243 4.24 -2.81 1.66
N LEU A 244 4.10 -3.19 0.40
CA LEU A 244 3.29 -2.45 -0.56
C LEU A 244 1.82 -2.72 -0.25
N TYR A 245 1.11 -1.66 0.11
CA TYR A 245 -0.26 -1.75 0.59
C TYR A 245 -1.18 -0.87 -0.25
N ASN A 246 -2.26 -1.45 -0.72
CA ASN A 246 -3.27 -0.69 -1.45
C ASN A 246 -4.58 -0.58 -0.68
N GLY A 247 -5.24 0.55 -0.89
CA GLY A 247 -6.61 0.77 -0.51
C GLY A 247 -7.36 1.40 -1.67
N ALA A 248 -8.55 0.91 -1.97
CA ALA A 248 -9.38 1.45 -3.02
C ALA A 248 -10.68 2.00 -2.45
N SER A 249 -11.05 3.22 -2.87
CA SER A 249 -12.41 3.73 -2.81
C SER A 249 -13.15 3.35 -4.10
N LYS A 250 -14.44 3.65 -4.19
CA LYS A 250 -15.23 3.40 -5.41
C LYS A 250 -14.68 4.10 -6.67
N GLU A 251 -13.86 5.13 -6.49
CA GLU A 251 -13.42 6.01 -7.57
C GLU A 251 -11.94 5.88 -7.90
N VAL A 252 -11.08 5.60 -6.90
CA VAL A 252 -9.61 5.59 -7.08
C VAL A 252 -8.96 4.60 -6.14
N GLY A 253 -8.06 3.77 -6.68
CA GLY A 253 -7.14 2.94 -5.91
C GLY A 253 -5.86 3.72 -5.59
N HIS A 254 -5.28 3.48 -4.43
CA HIS A 254 -4.04 4.12 -3.97
C HIS A 254 -3.09 3.10 -3.39
N GLU A 255 -1.82 3.21 -3.78
CA GLU A 255 -0.72 2.43 -3.23
C GLU A 255 0.10 3.28 -2.27
N PHE A 256 0.58 2.68 -1.18
CA PHE A 256 1.47 3.30 -0.19
C PHE A 256 2.29 2.21 0.52
N VAL A 257 3.20 2.60 1.41
CA VAL A 257 4.07 1.64 2.10
C VAL A 257 3.73 1.57 3.58
N LEU A 258 3.57 0.34 4.10
CA LEU A 258 3.60 0.08 5.53
C LEU A 258 5.00 -0.37 5.90
N ASP A 259 5.63 0.30 6.87
CA ASP A 259 7.04 0.05 7.17
C ASP A 259 7.38 0.00 8.66
N GLY A 260 6.37 0.05 9.53
CA GLY A 260 6.55 -0.07 10.98
C GLY A 260 5.23 -0.27 11.71
N TYR A 261 5.27 -0.55 13.00
CA TYR A 261 4.09 -0.56 13.87
C TYR A 261 4.45 -0.31 15.32
N ASP A 262 3.52 0.25 16.08
CA ASP A 262 3.68 0.55 17.51
C ASP A 262 3.07 -0.54 18.41
N LYS A 263 3.31 -0.40 19.73
CA LYS A 263 2.76 -1.29 20.75
C LYS A 263 1.22 -1.34 20.82
N ASN A 264 0.55 -0.35 20.24
CA ASN A 264 -0.91 -0.27 20.21
C ASN A 264 -1.50 -0.82 18.89
N ASN A 265 -0.67 -1.43 18.04
CA ASN A 265 -1.01 -1.95 16.72
C ASN A 265 -1.43 -0.87 15.72
N LEU A 266 -0.99 0.37 15.91
CA LEU A 266 -1.04 1.38 14.86
C LEU A 266 0.14 1.15 13.93
N VAL A 267 -0.11 1.17 12.62
CA VAL A 267 0.88 0.84 11.59
C VAL A 267 1.44 2.13 11.00
N HIS A 268 2.77 2.22 10.89
CA HIS A 268 3.41 3.36 10.26
C HIS A 268 3.21 3.29 8.74
N VAL A 269 2.74 4.41 8.18
CA VAL A 269 2.43 4.58 6.76
C VAL A 269 3.34 5.66 6.18
N ASN A 270 4.03 5.31 5.10
CA ASN A 270 4.67 6.26 4.21
C ASN A 270 3.81 6.42 2.94
N TRP A 271 3.22 7.60 2.79
CA TRP A 271 2.24 7.88 1.74
C TRP A 271 2.84 8.04 0.34
N GLY A 272 4.18 8.21 0.22
CA GLY A 272 4.82 8.51 -1.06
C GLY A 272 4.58 9.94 -1.54
N TRP A 273 4.51 10.89 -0.61
CA TRP A 273 4.28 12.32 -0.85
C TRP A 273 5.32 13.20 -0.13
N GLY A 274 6.59 12.82 -0.28
CA GLY A 274 7.70 13.59 0.29
C GLY A 274 7.72 13.62 1.83
N GLY A 275 7.11 12.62 2.47
CA GLY A 275 6.97 12.55 3.94
C GLY A 275 5.76 13.31 4.50
N MET A 276 4.98 13.99 3.66
CA MET A 276 3.81 14.72 4.11
C MET A 276 2.81 13.80 4.79
N ASN A 277 2.43 14.13 6.02
CA ASN A 277 1.46 13.40 6.84
C ASN A 277 1.83 11.92 7.12
N ASN A 278 3.07 11.50 6.92
CA ASN A 278 3.51 10.19 7.38
C ASN A 278 3.27 10.03 8.88
N GLY A 279 2.96 8.82 9.33
CA GLY A 279 2.66 8.56 10.74
C GLY A 279 2.08 7.18 10.97
N TYR A 280 1.56 6.96 12.17
CA TYR A 280 0.96 5.70 12.60
C TYR A 280 -0.55 5.79 12.49
N PHE A 281 -1.16 4.80 11.82
CA PHE A 281 -2.59 4.78 11.48
C PHE A 281 -3.25 3.48 11.89
N GLU A 282 -4.51 3.59 12.28
CA GLU A 282 -5.39 2.44 12.48
C GLU A 282 -5.88 1.93 11.12
N ILE A 283 -5.42 0.77 10.71
CA ILE A 283 -5.82 0.14 9.43
C ILE A 283 -6.69 -1.12 9.63
N ALA A 284 -6.68 -1.68 10.83
CA ALA A 284 -7.28 -2.98 11.11
C ALA A 284 -8.80 -2.91 11.32
N SER A 285 -9.30 -1.81 11.91
CA SER A 285 -10.74 -1.64 12.19
C SER A 285 -11.58 -1.29 10.98
N LEU A 286 -10.97 -1.15 9.81
CA LEU A 286 -11.68 -0.97 8.53
C LEU A 286 -12.18 -2.34 8.00
N GLU A 287 -12.83 -3.13 8.84
CA GLU A 287 -13.38 -4.42 8.44
C GLU A 287 -14.54 -4.27 7.47
N PRO A 288 -14.59 -5.07 6.39
CA PRO A 288 -15.85 -5.34 5.74
C PRO A 288 -16.77 -6.02 6.74
N THR A 289 -17.95 -5.50 6.95
CA THR A 289 -18.97 -6.09 7.84
C THR A 289 -19.37 -7.49 7.34
N SER A 290 -18.90 -8.52 8.04
CA SER A 290 -19.03 -9.96 7.86
C SER A 290 -18.04 -10.61 6.87
N PRO A 291 -17.05 -11.37 7.37
CA PRO A 291 -16.43 -12.43 6.59
C PRO A 291 -17.40 -13.62 6.54
N GLY A 292 -18.29 -13.64 5.58
CA GLY A 292 -19.01 -14.84 5.23
C GLY A 292 -18.13 -15.73 4.39
N ILE A 293 -17.91 -16.97 4.77
CA ILE A 293 -17.34 -18.01 3.90
C ILE A 293 -18.20 -18.03 2.63
N GLY A 294 -17.66 -17.53 1.50
CA GLY A 294 -18.36 -17.46 0.22
C GLY A 294 -19.34 -16.30 0.04
N GLY A 295 -19.35 -15.30 0.92
CA GLY A 295 -20.30 -14.20 0.89
C GLY A 295 -19.82 -13.01 0.08
N GLY A 296 -20.29 -12.87 -1.15
CA GLY A 296 -20.43 -11.57 -1.77
C GLY A 296 -21.34 -10.71 -0.87
N SER A 297 -20.90 -9.48 -0.51
CA SER A 297 -21.68 -8.57 0.33
C SER A 297 -22.95 -8.15 -0.39
N SER A 298 -24.08 -8.73 -0.03
CA SER A 298 -25.41 -8.32 -0.46
C SER A 298 -26.01 -7.33 0.52
N MET A 299 -25.32 -6.24 0.87
CA MET A 299 -25.93 -5.12 1.57
C MET A 299 -25.44 -3.81 0.98
N GLY A 300 -26.39 -3.10 0.37
CA GLY A 300 -26.14 -1.86 -0.31
C GLY A 300 -25.53 -0.79 0.57
N GLY A 301 -24.55 -0.10 0.04
CA GLY A 301 -24.16 1.25 0.44
C GLY A 301 -23.04 1.38 1.47
N GLY A 302 -22.28 0.34 1.80
CA GLY A 302 -21.06 0.47 2.59
C GLY A 302 -19.83 0.68 1.68
N TYR A 303 -19.00 1.69 1.94
CA TYR A 303 -17.68 1.81 1.35
C TYR A 303 -16.85 0.63 1.84
N ILE A 304 -16.66 -0.34 0.96
CA ILE A 304 -15.62 -1.34 1.14
C ILE A 304 -14.35 -0.62 0.72
N PHE A 305 -13.52 -0.24 1.67
CA PHE A 305 -12.14 0.11 1.41
C PHE A 305 -11.47 -1.21 1.00
N ASP A 306 -11.38 -1.44 -0.31
CA ASP A 306 -10.82 -2.67 -0.85
C ASP A 306 -9.32 -2.65 -0.58
N GLN A 307 -8.90 -3.39 0.43
CA GLN A 307 -7.53 -3.42 0.91
C GLN A 307 -6.81 -4.65 0.40
N GLY A 308 -5.57 -4.45 0.00
CA GLY A 308 -4.66 -5.52 -0.36
C GLY A 308 -3.23 -5.19 0.04
N MET A 309 -2.38 -6.19 0.05
CA MET A 309 -0.96 -6.01 0.30
C MET A 309 -0.12 -7.03 -0.45
N ILE A 310 1.12 -6.66 -0.73
CA ILE A 310 2.13 -7.59 -1.24
C ILE A 310 2.97 -8.04 -0.07
N ILE A 311 3.01 -9.36 0.14
CA ILE A 311 3.82 -10.02 1.17
C ILE A 311 5.02 -10.72 0.54
N GLY A 312 6.05 -10.99 1.35
CA GLY A 312 7.25 -11.71 0.93
C GLY A 312 8.23 -10.87 0.12
N MET A 313 8.10 -9.53 0.11
CA MET A 313 8.95 -8.64 -0.67
C MET A 313 10.38 -8.61 -0.11
N GLN A 314 11.28 -9.28 -0.79
CA GLN A 314 12.72 -9.31 -0.49
C GLN A 314 13.50 -9.71 -1.74
N PRO A 315 14.80 -9.36 -1.82
CA PRO A 315 15.69 -9.86 -2.86
C PRO A 315 15.68 -11.39 -2.92
N GLU A 316 15.82 -11.96 -4.12
CA GLU A 316 16.02 -13.41 -4.27
C GLU A 316 17.32 -13.83 -3.59
N SER A 317 17.31 -14.94 -2.87
CA SER A 317 18.50 -15.51 -2.26
C SER A 317 18.56 -17.02 -2.52
N GLU A 318 19.77 -17.55 -2.70
CA GLU A 318 19.99 -18.99 -2.92
C GLU A 318 19.49 -19.88 -1.76
N SER A 319 19.33 -19.28 -0.56
CA SER A 319 18.86 -19.99 0.64
C SER A 319 17.34 -20.01 0.81
N THR A 320 16.59 -19.39 -0.11
CA THR A 320 15.14 -19.31 0.04
C THR A 320 14.49 -20.62 -0.33
N SER A 321 14.02 -21.36 0.67
CA SER A 321 13.14 -22.49 0.44
C SER A 321 11.77 -21.99 -0.02
N TYR A 322 11.30 -22.44 -1.16
CA TYR A 322 9.96 -22.15 -1.64
C TYR A 322 8.95 -22.87 -0.76
N THR A 323 8.22 -22.12 0.05
CA THR A 323 7.07 -22.65 0.77
C THR A 323 5.84 -22.33 -0.06
N SER A 324 5.35 -23.30 -0.79
CA SER A 324 4.03 -23.19 -1.42
C SER A 324 2.98 -23.11 -0.30
N TYR A 325 2.33 -21.97 -0.15
CA TYR A 325 1.22 -21.82 0.81
C TYR A 325 -0.02 -22.61 0.39
N PHE A 326 -0.16 -22.88 -0.92
CA PHE A 326 -1.15 -23.80 -1.49
C PHE A 326 -0.54 -24.48 -2.70
N SER A 327 -0.45 -25.81 -2.68
CA SER A 327 -0.33 -26.58 -3.90
C SER A 327 -1.63 -27.34 -4.09
N LEU A 328 -2.47 -26.89 -5.02
CA LEU A 328 -3.62 -27.67 -5.46
C LEU A 328 -3.12 -28.59 -6.56
N SER A 329 -2.75 -29.81 -6.19
CA SER A 329 -2.30 -30.81 -7.17
C SER A 329 -3.47 -31.41 -7.97
N GLU A 330 -4.65 -31.46 -7.35
CA GLU A 330 -5.88 -31.92 -7.99
C GLU A 330 -7.08 -31.44 -7.17
N LEU A 331 -8.08 -30.85 -7.81
CA LEU A 331 -9.36 -30.53 -7.19
C LEU A 331 -10.39 -31.53 -7.71
N LYS A 332 -10.91 -32.39 -6.84
CA LYS A 332 -11.96 -33.33 -7.18
C LYS A 332 -13.24 -32.95 -6.46
N ALA A 333 -14.32 -32.74 -7.21
CA ALA A 333 -15.64 -32.70 -6.63
C ALA A 333 -16.14 -34.12 -6.38
N SER A 334 -16.85 -34.35 -5.28
CA SER A 334 -17.45 -35.64 -4.94
C SER A 334 -18.46 -36.14 -5.98
N LYS A 335 -18.93 -35.24 -6.87
CA LYS A 335 -19.85 -35.54 -7.97
C LYS A 335 -19.50 -34.70 -9.19
N SER A 336 -19.93 -35.12 -10.37
CA SER A 336 -19.77 -34.40 -11.64
C SER A 336 -20.97 -33.51 -12.03
N SER A 337 -22.08 -33.63 -11.29
CA SER A 337 -23.29 -32.82 -11.48
C SER A 337 -24.00 -32.60 -10.16
N PHE A 338 -24.59 -31.42 -9.96
CA PHE A 338 -25.21 -30.98 -8.70
C PHE A 338 -26.58 -30.37 -8.99
N ASN A 339 -27.53 -30.58 -8.07
CA ASN A 339 -28.80 -29.86 -8.08
C ASN A 339 -28.63 -28.52 -7.37
N GLN A 340 -29.52 -27.57 -7.65
CA GLN A 340 -29.53 -26.28 -6.95
C GLN A 340 -29.72 -26.52 -5.43
N ASN A 341 -28.84 -25.90 -4.62
CA ASN A 341 -28.78 -26.03 -3.15
C ASN A 341 -28.28 -27.39 -2.62
N GLU A 342 -27.62 -28.21 -3.44
CA GLU A 342 -26.99 -29.43 -2.99
C GLU A 342 -25.58 -29.16 -2.46
N SER A 343 -25.25 -29.70 -1.28
CA SER A 343 -23.87 -29.63 -0.72
C SER A 343 -23.00 -30.70 -1.39
N PHE A 344 -21.73 -30.39 -1.59
CA PHE A 344 -20.72 -31.29 -2.09
C PHE A 344 -19.36 -31.05 -1.43
N ASP A 345 -18.53 -32.06 -1.40
CA ASP A 345 -17.17 -31.96 -0.89
C ASP A 345 -16.18 -31.76 -2.04
N LEU A 346 -15.20 -30.88 -1.79
CA LEU A 346 -14.01 -30.70 -2.62
C LEU A 346 -12.83 -31.31 -1.86
N THR A 347 -12.08 -32.19 -2.50
CA THR A 347 -10.89 -32.86 -1.95
C THR A 347 -9.69 -32.67 -2.86
#